data_c975ef32ab5a5fea684446ccd48a988b
#
_entry.id   c975ef32ab5a5fea684446ccd48a988b
#
_cell.length_a   1.000
_cell.length_b   1.000
_cell.length_c   1.000
_cell.angle_alpha   90.00
_cell.angle_beta   90.00
_cell.angle_gamma   90.00
#
_symmetry.space_group_name_H-M   'P 1'
#
loop_
_entity.id
_entity.type
_entity.pdbx_description
1 polymer ?
#
loop_
_entity_poly.entity_id
_entity_poly.type
_entity_poly.pdbx_seq_one_letter_code
_entity_poly.pdbx_strand_id
1 'polypeptide(L)'
;MKVLIPILIGLLVVGCGKKTSKPEAKTTSPSTSPAQEANNTQPKTNQNHKTGENPEPQKVMFDWSKVDSQPERAKHIARELRVWRSLNPKKEGKKLRVVYFHPKDRLPLKNYEERWDRIMADIQQFYREQMRQLGYGEITLSLEQERGKLKLHKVEGSANDDGSYSYKSGEPIRREVFRALAKDGIDANAETLLIVCGLSRTEGKRVTIYSPYYGMGANHNRGICFVADSDWLTIDGLKPDKKKIALQVKEHRGYESFSLARFNTTYIGGTIHELGHGLSLPHNHATIQESKRGTALMGAGNYTYRQEWRKEGKGSFLTHAHAIRLLVHPVFSGTTQQCNQSPNLKLRELKVSFEGDMIHVRGKIQSDVPTIAMIAYNDRGDRGQKGYQVNNDYDATTWTSVISPTKEFWIRVGDLKGGSHQLRLISVHANGAAITHRLHYTMKGGIPDFKRTRTEVSKIITP
;
A
#
# COMPACT_ATOMS: atom_id res chain seq x y z
N MET A 1 14.50 12.01 31.54
CA MET A 1 13.59 13.00 30.91
C MET A 1 12.85 12.28 29.78
N LYS A 2 11.59 11.92 30.01
CA LYS A 2 10.72 11.30 29.00
C LYS A 2 10.17 12.42 28.13
N VAL A 3 10.64 12.53 26.88
CA VAL A 3 10.06 13.42 25.88
C VAL A 3 8.78 12.76 25.38
N LEU A 4 7.64 13.22 25.85
CA LEU A 4 6.34 12.93 25.28
C LEU A 4 6.25 13.66 23.92
N ILE A 5 6.31 12.92 22.83
CA ILE A 5 6.01 13.44 21.50
C ILE A 5 4.49 13.40 21.35
N PRO A 6 3.80 14.54 21.20
CA PRO A 6 2.38 14.52 20.90
C PRO A 6 2.16 14.04 19.46
N ILE A 7 1.53 12.88 19.32
CA ILE A 7 1.06 12.36 18.03
C ILE A 7 -0.15 13.19 17.62
N LEU A 8 0.02 13.97 16.58
CA LEU A 8 -1.01 14.82 16.01
C LEU A 8 -1.52 14.21 14.71
N ILE A 9 -2.62 13.51 14.80
CA ILE A 9 -3.34 13.03 13.62
C ILE A 9 -4.82 13.33 13.83
N GLY A 10 -5.28 14.35 13.12
CA GLY A 10 -6.69 14.60 12.92
C GLY A 10 -7.14 13.94 11.62
N LEU A 11 -7.55 12.67 11.66
CA LEU A 11 -8.28 12.06 10.55
C LEU A 11 -9.77 12.23 10.78
N LEU A 12 -10.40 13.08 9.99
CA LEU A 12 -11.85 13.09 9.80
C LEU A 12 -12.17 12.19 8.60
N VAL A 13 -12.61 10.96 8.88
CA VAL A 13 -13.22 10.10 7.86
C VAL A 13 -14.68 10.50 7.75
N VAL A 14 -15.04 11.16 6.66
CA VAL A 14 -16.44 11.34 6.25
C VAL A 14 -16.90 10.04 5.59
N GLY A 15 -17.60 9.20 6.35
CA GLY A 15 -18.29 8.04 5.82
C GLY A 15 -19.52 8.46 5.02
N CYS A 16 -19.46 8.35 3.70
CA CYS A 16 -20.63 8.45 2.83
C CYS A 16 -21.33 7.09 2.75
N GLY A 17 -22.29 6.85 3.63
CA GLY A 17 -23.27 5.79 3.48
C GLY A 17 -24.35 6.21 2.51
N LYS A 18 -24.37 5.68 1.29
CA LYS A 18 -25.54 5.70 0.41
C LYS A 18 -26.14 4.31 0.37
N LYS A 19 -27.32 4.19 0.95
CA LYS A 19 -28.28 3.11 0.68
C LYS A 19 -28.72 3.25 -0.78
N THR A 20 -28.53 2.21 -1.58
CA THR A 20 -29.23 2.05 -2.85
C THR A 20 -30.12 0.82 -2.76
N SER A 21 -31.40 1.06 -2.97
CA SER A 21 -32.49 0.12 -3.10
C SER A 21 -32.32 -0.76 -4.34
N LYS A 22 -32.63 -2.05 -4.18
CA LYS A 22 -32.83 -3.02 -5.26
C LYS A 22 -34.02 -2.65 -6.14
N PRO A 23 -33.99 -3.01 -7.41
CA PRO A 23 -35.18 -3.44 -8.12
C PRO A 23 -35.17 -4.96 -8.33
N GLU A 24 -36.30 -5.56 -7.97
CA GLU A 24 -36.69 -6.93 -8.32
C GLU A 24 -36.93 -7.02 -9.83
N ALA A 25 -36.51 -8.11 -10.44
CA ALA A 25 -37.03 -8.52 -11.75
C ALA A 25 -37.33 -10.01 -11.75
N LYS A 26 -38.53 -10.28 -12.22
CA LYS A 26 -39.26 -11.53 -12.23
C LYS A 26 -38.65 -12.61 -13.13
N THR A 27 -38.82 -13.82 -12.64
CA THR A 27 -38.78 -15.12 -13.31
C THR A 27 -39.61 -15.25 -14.59
N THR A 28 -39.07 -15.94 -15.58
CA THR A 28 -39.84 -16.89 -16.41
C THR A 28 -38.93 -17.98 -16.98
N SER A 29 -39.22 -19.22 -16.65
CA SER A 29 -38.84 -20.39 -17.43
C SER A 29 -39.93 -20.66 -18.48
N PRO A 30 -39.69 -21.39 -19.58
CA PRO A 30 -39.90 -22.83 -19.60
C PRO A 30 -38.97 -23.64 -20.55
N SER A 31 -38.69 -24.84 -20.19
CA SER A 31 -39.20 -26.16 -20.61
C SER A 31 -38.50 -26.87 -21.79
N THR A 32 -38.16 -28.08 -21.50
CA THR A 32 -38.30 -29.41 -22.17
C THR A 32 -37.20 -29.91 -23.08
N SER A 33 -36.78 -31.11 -22.64
CA SER A 33 -36.01 -32.18 -23.30
C SER A 33 -36.59 -32.62 -24.67
N PRO A 34 -35.96 -33.56 -25.43
CA PRO A 34 -35.71 -34.93 -24.94
C PRO A 34 -34.40 -35.61 -25.41
N ALA A 35 -34.23 -36.79 -24.83
CA ALA A 35 -33.18 -37.76 -25.00
C ALA A 35 -33.06 -38.40 -26.40
N GLN A 36 -31.88 -38.92 -26.70
CA GLN A 36 -31.71 -40.07 -27.59
C GLN A 36 -30.62 -40.99 -27.04
N GLU A 37 -31.04 -42.20 -26.73
CA GLU A 37 -30.22 -43.41 -26.51
C GLU A 37 -29.57 -43.86 -27.82
N ALA A 38 -28.35 -44.34 -27.73
CA ALA A 38 -27.81 -45.31 -28.69
C ALA A 38 -26.92 -46.31 -27.98
N ASN A 39 -27.41 -47.53 -27.92
CA ASN A 39 -26.70 -48.78 -27.63
C ASN A 39 -25.48 -48.95 -28.58
N ASN A 40 -24.36 -49.44 -28.08
CA ASN A 40 -23.66 -50.47 -28.79
C ASN A 40 -22.72 -51.32 -27.88
N THR A 41 -22.74 -52.57 -28.21
CA THR A 41 -22.32 -53.82 -27.64
C THR A 41 -20.79 -53.96 -27.50
N GLN A 42 -20.40 -54.67 -26.43
CA GLN A 42 -19.04 -55.15 -26.15
C GLN A 42 -18.55 -56.21 -27.16
N PRO A 43 -17.21 -56.47 -27.22
CA PRO A 43 -16.71 -57.79 -26.93
C PRO A 43 -15.65 -57.87 -25.81
N LYS A 44 -15.81 -58.90 -25.00
CA LYS A 44 -14.88 -59.34 -23.95
C LYS A 44 -13.60 -59.92 -24.58
N THR A 45 -12.46 -59.44 -24.13
CA THR A 45 -11.19 -60.21 -24.23
C THR A 45 -10.49 -60.15 -22.86
N ASN A 46 -10.37 -61.35 -22.28
CA ASN A 46 -9.55 -61.63 -21.10
C ASN A 46 -8.06 -61.47 -21.50
N GLN A 47 -7.35 -60.59 -20.79
CA GLN A 47 -5.90 -60.72 -20.61
C GLN A 47 -5.52 -60.34 -19.19
N ASN A 48 -5.04 -61.35 -18.45
CA ASN A 48 -4.33 -61.19 -17.18
C ASN A 48 -3.04 -60.38 -17.39
N HIS A 49 -3.04 -59.12 -16.95
CA HIS A 49 -1.80 -58.42 -16.71
C HIS A 49 -1.70 -58.11 -15.21
N LYS A 50 -0.67 -58.67 -14.56
CA LYS A 50 -0.18 -58.26 -13.25
C LYS A 50 0.06 -56.78 -13.30
N THR A 51 -0.78 -56.02 -12.61
CA THR A 51 -0.55 -54.60 -12.35
C THR A 51 0.57 -54.46 -11.32
N GLY A 52 1.78 -54.17 -11.83
CA GLY A 52 2.80 -53.58 -10.99
C GLY A 52 2.24 -52.24 -10.48
N GLU A 53 2.05 -52.13 -9.16
CA GLU A 53 1.74 -50.87 -8.53
C GLU A 53 2.89 -49.90 -8.85
N ASN A 54 2.61 -48.93 -9.70
CA ASN A 54 3.48 -47.78 -9.86
C ASN A 54 3.43 -47.05 -8.51
N PRO A 55 4.54 -46.84 -7.80
CA PRO A 55 4.53 -46.09 -6.55
C PRO A 55 3.96 -44.70 -6.84
N GLU A 56 2.91 -44.31 -6.12
CA GLU A 56 2.40 -42.93 -6.17
C GLU A 56 3.59 -41.96 -6.04
N PRO A 57 3.68 -40.92 -6.92
CA PRO A 57 4.78 -40.01 -6.86
C PRO A 57 4.77 -39.36 -5.44
N GLN A 58 5.83 -39.62 -4.70
CA GLN A 58 6.03 -39.05 -3.37
C GLN A 58 5.79 -37.54 -3.46
N LYS A 59 4.76 -37.04 -2.79
CA LYS A 59 4.40 -35.64 -2.73
C LYS A 59 5.54 -34.87 -2.07
N VAL A 60 6.45 -34.33 -2.86
CA VAL A 60 7.59 -33.56 -2.38
C VAL A 60 7.03 -32.36 -1.61
N MET A 61 7.15 -32.41 -0.29
CA MET A 61 6.71 -31.28 0.57
C MET A 61 7.61 -30.08 0.30
N PHE A 62 7.01 -28.90 0.22
CA PHE A 62 7.75 -27.64 0.07
C PHE A 62 8.58 -27.39 1.34
N ASP A 63 9.86 -27.19 1.14
CA ASP A 63 10.81 -26.91 2.23
C ASP A 63 10.76 -25.42 2.62
N TRP A 64 9.99 -25.11 3.65
CA TRP A 64 9.80 -23.77 4.16
C TRP A 64 11.08 -23.15 4.76
N SER A 65 12.08 -23.97 5.15
CA SER A 65 13.34 -23.45 5.68
C SER A 65 14.13 -22.66 4.62
N LYS A 66 13.98 -23.04 3.34
CA LYS A 66 14.63 -22.35 2.21
C LYS A 66 14.09 -20.93 1.94
N VAL A 67 12.96 -20.56 2.52
CA VAL A 67 12.33 -19.24 2.35
C VAL A 67 12.09 -18.55 3.71
N ASP A 68 12.79 -18.97 4.73
CA ASP A 68 12.61 -18.46 6.08
C ASP A 68 13.15 -17.04 6.26
N SER A 69 14.25 -16.72 5.60
CA SER A 69 14.81 -15.39 5.61
C SER A 69 14.08 -14.43 4.64
N GLN A 70 14.12 -13.13 4.93
CA GLN A 70 13.54 -12.12 4.04
C GLN A 70 14.18 -12.10 2.64
N PRO A 71 15.52 -12.19 2.48
CA PRO A 71 16.13 -12.24 1.15
C PRO A 71 15.69 -13.45 0.32
N GLU A 72 15.55 -14.62 0.92
CA GLU A 72 15.11 -15.83 0.20
C GLU A 72 13.64 -15.73 -0.22
N ARG A 73 12.77 -15.14 0.64
CA ARG A 73 11.40 -14.83 0.24
C ARG A 73 11.35 -13.86 -0.93
N ALA A 74 12.18 -12.82 -0.93
CA ALA A 74 12.25 -11.87 -2.04
C ALA A 74 12.69 -12.53 -3.36
N LYS A 75 13.71 -13.38 -3.32
CA LYS A 75 14.14 -14.15 -4.50
C LYS A 75 13.02 -15.05 -5.05
N HIS A 76 12.32 -15.78 -4.17
CA HIS A 76 11.21 -16.63 -4.56
C HIS A 76 10.09 -15.82 -5.24
N ILE A 77 9.62 -14.74 -4.60
CA ILE A 77 8.57 -13.87 -5.12
C ILE A 77 8.97 -13.26 -6.47
N ALA A 78 10.19 -12.75 -6.58
CA ALA A 78 10.70 -12.17 -7.82
C ALA A 78 10.75 -13.18 -8.97
N ARG A 79 11.12 -14.45 -8.67
CA ARG A 79 11.12 -15.54 -9.65
C ARG A 79 9.71 -15.86 -10.14
N GLU A 80 8.76 -16.08 -9.25
CA GLU A 80 7.37 -16.40 -9.60
C GLU A 80 6.74 -15.28 -10.44
N LEU A 81 6.97 -14.02 -10.04
CA LEU A 81 6.49 -12.87 -10.78
C LEU A 81 7.13 -12.75 -12.17
N ARG A 82 8.42 -13.08 -12.31
CA ARG A 82 9.11 -13.10 -13.61
C ARG A 82 8.51 -14.15 -14.54
N VAL A 83 8.26 -15.36 -14.03
CA VAL A 83 7.61 -16.43 -14.80
C VAL A 83 6.24 -15.97 -15.28
N TRP A 84 5.41 -15.43 -14.41
CA TRP A 84 4.09 -14.93 -14.80
C TRP A 84 4.18 -13.84 -15.89
N ARG A 85 5.08 -12.87 -15.72
CA ARG A 85 5.28 -11.79 -16.69
C ARG A 85 5.78 -12.26 -18.04
N SER A 86 6.59 -13.32 -18.08
CA SER A 86 7.08 -13.90 -19.36
C SER A 86 5.98 -14.60 -20.15
N LEU A 87 4.95 -15.12 -19.47
CA LEU A 87 3.81 -15.79 -20.09
C LEU A 87 2.70 -14.82 -20.53
N ASN A 88 2.81 -13.55 -20.19
CA ASN A 88 1.78 -12.58 -20.45
C ASN A 88 2.30 -11.44 -21.34
N PRO A 89 1.52 -10.97 -22.33
CA PRO A 89 1.93 -9.85 -23.17
C PRO A 89 2.24 -8.62 -22.34
N LYS A 90 3.38 -7.99 -22.62
CA LYS A 90 3.72 -6.71 -21.99
C LYS A 90 2.71 -5.66 -22.40
N LYS A 91 2.14 -4.98 -21.40
CA LYS A 91 1.41 -3.73 -21.58
C LYS A 91 2.19 -2.65 -20.85
N GLU A 92 2.22 -1.46 -21.41
CA GLU A 92 2.91 -0.32 -20.80
C GLU A 92 2.42 -0.11 -19.36
N GLY A 93 3.36 0.17 -18.46
CA GLY A 93 3.06 0.51 -17.07
C GLY A 93 2.44 1.89 -16.95
N LYS A 94 1.81 2.14 -15.80
CA LYS A 94 1.33 3.49 -15.48
C LYS A 94 2.48 4.37 -15.01
N LYS A 95 2.30 5.67 -15.20
CA LYS A 95 3.16 6.70 -14.65
C LYS A 95 2.45 7.43 -13.52
N LEU A 96 3.18 7.81 -12.48
CA LEU A 96 2.68 8.76 -11.51
C LEU A 96 2.53 10.12 -12.20
N ARG A 97 1.35 10.69 -12.17
CA ARG A 97 1.11 12.05 -12.67
C ARG A 97 1.20 13.03 -11.52
N VAL A 98 2.00 14.06 -11.74
CA VAL A 98 2.17 15.12 -10.75
C VAL A 98 1.45 16.38 -11.25
N VAL A 99 0.52 16.87 -10.42
CA VAL A 99 -0.25 18.06 -10.70
C VAL A 99 0.17 19.17 -9.76
N TYR A 100 0.40 20.37 -10.26
CA TYR A 100 0.64 21.55 -9.46
C TYR A 100 -0.60 22.45 -9.47
N PHE A 101 -1.24 22.58 -8.32
CA PHE A 101 -2.45 23.38 -8.13
C PHE A 101 -2.13 24.69 -7.43
N HIS A 102 -2.67 25.83 -7.93
CA HIS A 102 -2.58 27.13 -7.30
C HIS A 102 -3.88 27.92 -7.41
N PRO A 103 -4.20 28.85 -6.49
CA PRO A 103 -5.36 29.74 -6.58
C PRO A 103 -5.32 30.62 -7.84
N LYS A 104 -6.48 31.13 -8.24
CA LYS A 104 -6.66 31.96 -9.45
C LYS A 104 -5.88 33.27 -9.43
N ASP A 105 -5.82 33.91 -8.28
CA ASP A 105 -5.19 35.23 -8.08
C ASP A 105 -3.72 35.15 -7.65
N ARG A 106 -3.13 33.95 -7.68
CA ARG A 106 -1.73 33.75 -7.30
C ARG A 106 -0.99 32.98 -8.38
N LEU A 107 0.24 33.41 -8.64
CA LEU A 107 1.17 32.61 -9.44
C LEU A 107 1.66 31.40 -8.63
N PRO A 108 2.09 30.31 -9.31
CA PRO A 108 2.84 29.24 -8.67
C PRO A 108 4.02 29.78 -7.84
N LEU A 109 4.37 29.06 -6.75
CA LEU A 109 5.49 29.45 -5.90
C LEU A 109 6.80 29.45 -6.70
N LYS A 110 7.74 30.28 -6.26
CA LYS A 110 9.00 30.47 -6.98
C LYS A 110 9.75 29.15 -7.22
N ASN A 111 10.25 28.97 -8.43
CA ASN A 111 11.03 27.79 -8.83
C ASN A 111 10.36 26.43 -8.52
N TYR A 112 9.03 26.37 -8.51
CA TYR A 112 8.28 25.16 -8.13
C TYR A 112 8.62 23.97 -9.05
N GLU A 113 8.82 24.18 -10.36
CA GLU A 113 9.16 23.12 -11.31
C GLU A 113 10.50 22.46 -10.97
N GLU A 114 11.54 23.25 -10.78
CA GLU A 114 12.88 22.74 -10.43
C GLU A 114 12.89 22.08 -9.04
N ARG A 115 12.19 22.69 -8.06
CA ARG A 115 12.11 22.12 -6.70
C ARG A 115 11.43 20.76 -6.71
N TRP A 116 10.29 20.63 -7.39
CA TRP A 116 9.54 19.37 -7.45
C TRP A 116 10.20 18.32 -8.33
N ASP A 117 10.89 18.70 -9.39
CA ASP A 117 11.73 17.79 -10.16
C ASP A 117 12.79 17.11 -9.26
N ARG A 118 13.52 17.90 -8.45
CA ARG A 118 14.52 17.40 -7.50
C ARG A 118 13.91 16.59 -6.35
N ILE A 119 12.77 17.02 -5.81
CA ILE A 119 12.06 16.28 -4.74
C ILE A 119 11.60 14.91 -5.26
N MET A 120 10.99 14.86 -6.43
CA MET A 120 10.52 13.61 -7.01
C MET A 120 11.67 12.68 -7.43
N ALA A 121 12.80 13.23 -7.87
CA ALA A 121 14.01 12.45 -8.12
C ALA A 121 14.56 11.80 -6.84
N ASP A 122 14.59 12.53 -5.71
CA ASP A 122 14.99 11.95 -4.41
C ASP A 122 14.01 10.88 -3.92
N ILE A 123 12.70 11.08 -4.09
CA ILE A 123 11.69 10.08 -3.76
C ILE A 123 11.87 8.81 -4.62
N GLN A 124 12.12 8.94 -5.94
CA GLN A 124 12.46 7.81 -6.79
C GLN A 124 13.71 7.09 -6.30
N GLN A 125 14.74 7.85 -5.93
CA GLN A 125 15.99 7.28 -5.43
C GLN A 125 15.77 6.55 -4.11
N PHE A 126 14.96 7.09 -3.19
CA PHE A 126 14.59 6.40 -1.95
C PHE A 126 13.94 5.03 -2.24
N TYR A 127 12.93 4.97 -3.08
CA TYR A 127 12.27 3.70 -3.42
C TYR A 127 13.25 2.73 -4.09
N ARG A 128 14.10 3.18 -5.00
CA ARG A 128 15.13 2.36 -5.66
C ARG A 128 16.10 1.74 -4.64
N GLU A 129 16.59 2.54 -3.71
CA GLU A 129 17.48 2.09 -2.63
C GLU A 129 16.80 1.04 -1.75
N GLN A 130 15.56 1.30 -1.34
CA GLN A 130 14.81 0.39 -0.48
C GLN A 130 14.47 -0.93 -1.18
N MET A 131 14.03 -0.90 -2.45
CA MET A 131 13.73 -2.11 -3.22
C MET A 131 15.00 -2.94 -3.45
N ARG A 132 16.14 -2.31 -3.73
CA ARG A 132 17.43 -2.98 -3.86
C ARG A 132 17.86 -3.65 -2.56
N GLN A 133 17.77 -2.94 -1.43
CA GLN A 133 18.10 -3.49 -0.10
C GLN A 133 17.23 -4.69 0.28
N LEU A 134 16.00 -4.73 -0.20
CA LEU A 134 15.04 -5.82 0.03
C LEU A 134 15.19 -6.98 -0.96
N GLY A 135 16.12 -6.90 -1.94
CA GLY A 135 16.42 -7.97 -2.88
C GLY A 135 15.57 -7.97 -4.15
N TYR A 136 14.84 -6.89 -4.44
CA TYR A 136 14.02 -6.77 -5.65
C TYR A 136 14.70 -6.06 -6.81
N GLY A 137 15.96 -5.62 -6.65
CA GLY A 137 16.68 -4.84 -7.66
C GLY A 137 16.32 -3.34 -7.61
N GLU A 138 16.71 -2.62 -8.64
CA GLU A 138 16.57 -1.15 -8.71
C GLU A 138 15.20 -0.70 -9.22
N ILE A 139 14.13 -1.28 -8.70
CA ILE A 139 12.76 -0.94 -9.04
C ILE A 139 12.38 0.36 -8.31
N THR A 140 11.74 1.28 -9.04
CA THR A 140 11.21 2.52 -8.49
C THR A 140 9.94 2.94 -9.21
N LEU A 141 9.29 3.98 -8.74
CA LEU A 141 8.11 4.53 -9.38
C LEU A 141 8.44 5.19 -10.74
N SER A 142 7.55 5.01 -11.71
CA SER A 142 7.65 5.66 -13.02
C SER A 142 7.01 7.04 -12.94
N LEU A 143 7.76 8.08 -13.31
CA LEU A 143 7.27 9.46 -13.41
C LEU A 143 6.92 9.80 -14.85
N GLU A 144 5.89 10.61 -15.04
CA GLU A 144 5.69 11.28 -16.32
C GLU A 144 6.76 12.35 -16.51
N GLN A 145 7.45 12.29 -17.64
CA GLN A 145 8.54 13.21 -17.95
C GLN A 145 8.32 13.88 -19.30
N GLU A 146 8.78 15.11 -19.40
CA GLU A 146 8.85 15.87 -20.64
C GLU A 146 10.24 16.46 -20.78
N ARG A 147 10.92 16.18 -21.92
CA ARG A 147 12.31 16.63 -22.19
C ARG A 147 13.29 16.27 -21.06
N GLY A 148 13.13 15.09 -20.46
CA GLY A 148 14.01 14.58 -19.39
C GLY A 148 13.78 15.17 -18.00
N LYS A 149 12.75 16.02 -17.81
CA LYS A 149 12.36 16.59 -16.54
C LYS A 149 10.98 16.08 -16.12
N LEU A 150 10.64 16.19 -14.85
CA LEU A 150 9.31 15.91 -14.35
C LEU A 150 8.27 16.75 -15.09
N LYS A 151 7.27 16.10 -15.68
CA LYS A 151 6.10 16.80 -16.22
C LYS A 151 5.16 17.17 -15.08
N LEU A 152 4.95 18.48 -14.88
CA LEU A 152 3.97 19.03 -13.95
C LEU A 152 2.75 19.52 -14.72
N HIS A 153 1.58 18.92 -14.46
CA HIS A 153 0.31 19.40 -14.98
C HIS A 153 -0.14 20.60 -14.13
N LYS A 154 0.04 21.82 -14.66
CA LYS A 154 -0.34 23.03 -13.93
C LYS A 154 -1.85 23.23 -14.01
N VAL A 155 -2.49 23.41 -12.84
CA VAL A 155 -3.92 23.66 -12.71
C VAL A 155 -4.15 24.93 -11.88
N GLU A 156 -4.73 25.94 -12.52
CA GLU A 156 -5.24 27.13 -11.85
C GLU A 156 -6.61 26.84 -11.26
N GLY A 157 -6.78 27.18 -9.99
CA GLY A 157 -8.04 27.07 -9.27
C GLY A 157 -9.07 28.07 -9.76
N SER A 158 -10.34 27.79 -9.55
CA SER A 158 -11.45 28.68 -9.93
C SER A 158 -11.69 29.82 -8.93
N ALA A 159 -11.19 29.67 -7.69
CA ALA A 159 -11.34 30.65 -6.61
C ALA A 159 -10.01 31.33 -6.25
N ASN A 160 -10.12 32.45 -5.56
CA ASN A 160 -9.00 33.26 -5.05
C ASN A 160 -8.42 32.66 -3.76
N ASP A 161 -7.23 33.14 -3.37
CA ASP A 161 -6.58 32.85 -2.09
C ASP A 161 -7.09 33.73 -0.94
N ASP A 162 -8.38 33.74 -0.76
CA ASP A 162 -9.13 34.55 0.21
C ASP A 162 -9.74 33.71 1.35
N GLY A 163 -9.30 32.46 1.48
CA GLY A 163 -9.87 31.46 2.41
C GLY A 163 -10.80 30.46 1.72
N SER A 164 -11.04 30.58 0.41
CA SER A 164 -11.81 29.63 -0.40
C SER A 164 -11.14 28.25 -0.43
N TYR A 165 -9.81 28.20 -0.33
CA TYR A 165 -9.05 26.97 -0.20
C TYR A 165 -8.45 26.84 1.20
N SER A 166 -8.53 25.65 1.76
CA SER A 166 -8.06 25.33 3.11
C SER A 166 -7.66 23.86 3.20
N TYR A 167 -7.19 23.44 4.35
CA TYR A 167 -6.92 22.02 4.65
C TYR A 167 -8.10 21.08 4.30
N LYS A 168 -9.33 21.56 4.37
CA LYS A 168 -10.55 20.78 4.06
C LYS A 168 -10.93 20.78 2.58
N SER A 169 -10.19 21.47 1.72
CA SER A 169 -10.56 21.70 0.32
C SER A 169 -10.10 20.61 -0.64
N GLY A 170 -9.72 19.42 -0.17
CA GLY A 170 -9.26 18.34 -1.04
C GLY A 170 -10.29 17.92 -2.09
N GLU A 171 -11.56 17.79 -1.74
CA GLU A 171 -12.61 17.43 -2.71
C GLU A 171 -12.92 18.52 -3.76
N PRO A 172 -13.06 19.81 -3.40
CA PRO A 172 -13.09 20.88 -4.41
C PRO A 172 -11.90 20.88 -5.35
N ILE A 173 -10.67 20.83 -4.80
CA ILE A 173 -9.43 20.77 -5.61
C ILE A 173 -9.42 19.56 -6.53
N ARG A 174 -9.81 18.38 -6.03
CA ARG A 174 -9.91 17.16 -6.84
C ARG A 174 -10.80 17.36 -8.07
N ARG A 175 -11.98 17.96 -7.87
CA ARG A 175 -12.91 18.21 -8.98
C ARG A 175 -12.35 19.18 -10.02
N GLU A 176 -11.62 20.20 -9.60
CA GLU A 176 -10.98 21.15 -10.50
C GLU A 176 -9.84 20.49 -11.29
N VAL A 177 -8.98 19.75 -10.60
CA VAL A 177 -7.89 18.96 -11.22
C VAL A 177 -8.45 17.95 -12.23
N PHE A 178 -9.49 17.20 -11.88
CA PHE A 178 -10.08 16.20 -12.77
C PHE A 178 -10.65 16.83 -14.04
N ARG A 179 -11.31 18.00 -13.91
CA ARG A 179 -11.81 18.76 -15.06
C ARG A 179 -10.68 19.29 -15.95
N ALA A 180 -9.59 19.75 -15.36
CA ALA A 180 -8.43 20.21 -16.11
C ALA A 180 -7.76 19.07 -16.88
N LEU A 181 -7.47 17.94 -16.21
CA LEU A 181 -6.86 16.77 -16.85
C LEU A 181 -7.74 16.17 -17.96
N ALA A 182 -9.07 16.20 -17.78
CA ALA A 182 -9.98 15.73 -18.81
C ALA A 182 -9.92 16.55 -20.11
N LYS A 183 -9.62 17.86 -20.04
CA LYS A 183 -9.40 18.71 -21.23
C LYS A 183 -8.15 18.27 -22.00
N ASP A 184 -7.17 17.72 -21.30
CA ASP A 184 -5.93 17.17 -21.88
C ASP A 184 -6.08 15.69 -22.29
N GLY A 185 -7.32 15.14 -22.28
CA GLY A 185 -7.60 13.75 -22.65
C GLY A 185 -7.18 12.72 -21.59
N ILE A 186 -6.92 13.15 -20.34
CA ILE A 186 -6.49 12.27 -19.25
C ILE A 186 -7.68 11.91 -18.37
N ASP A 187 -8.01 10.60 -18.29
CA ASP A 187 -8.98 10.09 -17.31
C ASP A 187 -8.35 9.97 -15.92
N ALA A 188 -8.50 11.01 -15.12
CA ALA A 188 -7.98 11.07 -13.77
C ALA A 188 -8.53 9.96 -12.83
N ASN A 189 -9.67 9.34 -13.15
CA ASN A 189 -10.21 8.21 -12.39
C ASN A 189 -9.43 6.91 -12.60
N ALA A 190 -8.66 6.83 -13.67
CA ALA A 190 -7.81 5.67 -13.99
C ALA A 190 -6.34 5.88 -13.62
N GLU A 191 -5.97 6.98 -12.95
CA GLU A 191 -4.60 7.38 -12.68
C GLU A 191 -4.25 7.38 -11.20
N THR A 192 -2.93 7.36 -10.91
CA THR A 192 -2.40 7.71 -9.60
C THR A 192 -1.86 9.13 -9.67
N LEU A 193 -2.42 10.03 -8.86
CA LEU A 193 -2.14 11.46 -8.88
C LEU A 193 -1.45 11.90 -7.60
N LEU A 194 -0.38 12.67 -7.74
CA LEU A 194 0.19 13.50 -6.68
C LEU A 194 -0.19 14.96 -6.97
N ILE A 195 -1.06 15.54 -6.15
CA ILE A 195 -1.49 16.93 -6.27
C ILE A 195 -0.69 17.77 -5.27
N VAL A 196 0.22 18.54 -5.79
CA VAL A 196 1.02 19.52 -5.08
C VAL A 196 0.25 20.82 -5.02
N CYS A 197 -0.13 21.23 -3.83
CA CYS A 197 -0.91 22.45 -3.64
C CYS A 197 -0.01 23.62 -3.22
N GLY A 198 0.07 24.65 -4.05
CA GLY A 198 0.72 25.94 -3.75
C GLY A 198 -0.07 26.75 -2.70
N LEU A 199 -0.59 26.08 -1.65
CA LEU A 199 -1.41 26.63 -0.61
C LEU A 199 -0.61 26.86 0.68
N SER A 200 0.37 27.73 0.58
CA SER A 200 1.16 28.25 1.72
C SER A 200 1.44 29.72 1.54
N ARG A 201 1.76 30.40 2.62
CA ARG A 201 2.25 31.79 2.63
C ARG A 201 3.55 31.87 3.40
N THR A 202 4.51 32.56 2.84
CA THR A 202 5.84 32.76 3.44
C THR A 202 6.09 34.24 3.67
N GLU A 203 6.34 34.63 4.91
CA GLU A 203 6.72 35.96 5.33
C GLU A 203 8.05 35.89 6.09
N GLY A 204 9.14 36.09 5.38
CA GLY A 204 10.48 35.87 5.91
C GLY A 204 10.66 34.42 6.38
N LYS A 205 10.83 34.21 7.69
CA LYS A 205 10.96 32.88 8.30
C LYS A 205 9.64 32.31 8.86
N ARG A 206 8.52 32.99 8.67
CA ARG A 206 7.18 32.51 9.02
C ARG A 206 6.57 31.80 7.81
N VAL A 207 6.11 30.58 8.02
CA VAL A 207 5.46 29.76 6.99
C VAL A 207 4.09 29.34 7.52
N THR A 208 3.05 29.67 6.77
CA THR A 208 1.68 29.21 7.06
C THR A 208 1.29 28.20 5.98
N ILE A 209 0.96 26.97 6.38
CA ILE A 209 0.50 25.88 5.51
C ILE A 209 -1.00 25.67 5.75
N TYR A 210 -1.80 25.75 4.71
CA TYR A 210 -3.26 25.54 4.76
C TYR A 210 -3.76 24.58 3.66
N SER A 211 -2.84 23.86 3.07
CA SER A 211 -3.09 22.82 2.04
C SER A 211 -3.78 21.60 2.62
N PRO A 212 -4.66 20.91 1.86
CA PRO A 212 -4.94 19.50 2.13
C PRO A 212 -3.63 18.70 2.17
N TYR A 213 -3.55 17.72 3.06
CA TYR A 213 -2.35 16.91 3.23
C TYR A 213 -2.74 15.50 3.66
N TYR A 214 -3.03 14.65 2.68
CA TYR A 214 -3.43 13.26 2.87
C TYR A 214 -3.38 12.46 1.55
N GLY A 215 -3.26 11.14 1.65
CA GLY A 215 -3.33 10.24 0.52
C GLY A 215 -4.46 9.24 0.64
N MET A 216 -5.05 8.84 -0.49
CA MET A 216 -6.11 7.84 -0.58
C MET A 216 -5.88 6.94 -1.78
N GLY A 217 -5.64 5.65 -1.55
CA GLY A 217 -5.62 4.61 -2.57
C GLY A 217 -6.96 3.89 -2.59
N ALA A 218 -7.67 3.92 -3.72
CA ALA A 218 -8.88 3.13 -3.90
C ALA A 218 -8.55 1.66 -4.21
N ASN A 219 -7.51 1.44 -5.02
CA ASN A 219 -6.92 0.16 -5.38
C ASN A 219 -5.59 0.40 -6.10
N HIS A 220 -4.96 -0.66 -6.60
CA HIS A 220 -3.69 -0.57 -7.34
C HIS A 220 -3.77 0.17 -8.70
N ASN A 221 -4.96 0.48 -9.19
CA ASN A 221 -5.15 1.15 -10.49
C ASN A 221 -5.31 2.66 -10.37
N ARG A 222 -5.68 3.16 -9.20
CA ARG A 222 -5.94 4.58 -8.98
C ARG A 222 -5.70 4.98 -7.54
N GLY A 223 -5.23 6.18 -7.38
CA GLY A 223 -5.04 6.80 -6.07
C GLY A 223 -4.83 8.29 -6.21
N ILE A 224 -5.00 9.00 -5.12
CA ILE A 224 -4.80 10.44 -5.06
C ILE A 224 -4.06 10.80 -3.79
N CYS A 225 -3.14 11.74 -3.90
CA CYS A 225 -2.37 12.25 -2.80
C CYS A 225 -2.34 13.79 -2.90
N PHE A 226 -2.65 14.47 -1.81
CA PHE A 226 -2.51 15.92 -1.67
C PHE A 226 -1.35 16.23 -0.76
N VAL A 227 -0.50 17.15 -1.18
CA VAL A 227 0.65 17.62 -0.41
C VAL A 227 0.81 19.13 -0.53
N ALA A 228 1.44 19.73 0.46
CA ALA A 228 1.74 21.16 0.46
C ALA A 228 3.02 21.47 -0.27
N ASP A 229 3.05 22.60 -0.97
CA ASP A 229 4.29 23.24 -1.40
C ASP A 229 4.63 24.44 -0.50
N SER A 230 5.91 24.82 -0.49
CA SER A 230 6.43 26.02 0.19
C SER A 230 7.76 26.42 -0.43
N ASP A 231 8.06 27.73 -0.45
CA ASP A 231 9.36 28.26 -0.92
C ASP A 231 10.56 27.68 -0.15
N TRP A 232 10.34 27.24 1.09
CA TRP A 232 11.36 26.59 1.92
C TRP A 232 11.50 25.08 1.70
N LEU A 233 10.64 24.49 0.86
CA LEU A 233 10.64 23.04 0.61
C LEU A 233 11.64 22.71 -0.50
N THR A 234 12.81 22.17 -0.11
CA THR A 234 13.91 21.83 -1.03
C THR A 234 14.69 20.62 -0.54
N ILE A 235 15.28 19.86 -1.45
CA ILE A 235 16.21 18.77 -1.08
C ILE A 235 17.43 19.28 -0.34
N ASP A 236 17.93 20.47 -0.71
CA ASP A 236 19.05 21.10 0.01
C ASP A 236 18.69 21.42 1.46
N GLY A 237 17.41 21.62 1.76
CA GLY A 237 16.90 21.80 3.11
C GLY A 237 17.13 20.61 4.05
N LEU A 238 17.36 19.41 3.52
CA LEU A 238 17.65 18.19 4.30
C LEU A 238 19.11 18.13 4.81
N LYS A 239 20.00 19.00 4.34
CA LYS A 239 21.45 18.97 4.66
C LYS A 239 21.74 19.36 6.11
N PRO A 240 22.90 18.90 6.68
CA PRO A 240 23.25 19.15 8.09
C PRO A 240 23.32 20.61 8.51
N ASP A 241 23.82 21.50 7.65
CA ASP A 241 23.96 22.94 7.90
C ASP A 241 22.60 23.64 8.09
N LYS A 242 21.52 23.08 7.55
CA LYS A 242 20.16 23.64 7.63
C LYS A 242 19.51 23.47 9.01
N LYS A 243 20.12 22.73 9.93
CA LYS A 243 19.68 22.65 11.34
C LYS A 243 19.74 24.00 12.06
N LYS A 244 20.60 24.90 11.66
CA LYS A 244 20.82 26.22 12.27
C LYS A 244 19.77 27.26 11.84
N ILE A 245 19.02 27.00 10.77
CA ILE A 245 17.98 27.91 10.27
C ILE A 245 16.66 27.59 10.96
N ALA A 246 16.13 28.51 11.74
CA ALA A 246 14.85 28.36 12.42
C ALA A 246 13.71 28.97 11.59
N LEU A 247 12.62 28.24 11.44
CA LEU A 247 11.36 28.67 10.85
C LEU A 247 10.27 28.66 11.92
N GLN A 248 9.30 29.55 11.79
CA GLN A 248 8.03 29.52 12.52
C GLN A 248 6.97 28.97 11.58
N VAL A 249 6.53 27.75 11.80
CA VAL A 249 5.58 27.06 10.92
C VAL A 249 4.22 27.02 11.58
N LYS A 250 3.20 27.50 10.88
CA LYS A 250 1.80 27.42 11.29
C LYS A 250 1.05 26.46 10.37
N GLU A 251 0.46 25.49 10.98
CA GLU A 251 -0.62 24.69 10.42
C GLU A 251 -1.95 25.11 11.09
N HIS A 252 -2.81 24.16 11.40
CA HIS A 252 -4.11 24.39 12.03
C HIS A 252 -4.06 24.66 13.55
N ARG A 253 -2.90 24.51 14.21
CA ARG A 253 -2.79 24.63 15.70
C ARG A 253 -2.02 25.86 16.21
N GLY A 254 -1.46 26.63 15.34
CA GLY A 254 -0.62 27.77 15.70
C GLY A 254 0.81 27.61 15.19
N TYR A 255 1.68 28.57 15.58
CA TYR A 255 3.08 28.54 15.16
C TYR A 255 3.90 27.60 16.06
N GLU A 256 4.67 26.73 15.42
CA GLU A 256 5.70 25.90 16.06
C GLU A 256 7.07 26.22 15.47
N SER A 257 8.13 26.09 16.28
CA SER A 257 9.49 26.29 15.81
C SER A 257 10.04 25.02 15.18
N PHE A 258 10.47 25.13 13.93
CA PHE A 258 11.15 24.07 13.18
C PHE A 258 12.55 24.52 12.76
N SER A 259 13.54 23.66 12.81
CA SER A 259 14.72 23.87 11.96
C SER A 259 14.33 23.64 10.49
N LEU A 260 15.00 24.32 9.54
CA LEU A 260 14.76 24.10 8.13
C LEU A 260 14.96 22.61 7.75
N ALA A 261 15.94 21.95 8.37
CA ALA A 261 16.17 20.51 8.17
C ALA A 261 14.98 19.67 8.65
N ARG A 262 14.42 19.95 9.84
CA ARG A 262 13.23 19.28 10.33
C ARG A 262 12.01 19.59 9.45
N PHE A 263 11.84 20.82 9.00
CA PHE A 263 10.78 21.22 8.08
C PHE A 263 10.80 20.35 6.80
N ASN A 264 11.95 20.26 6.15
CA ASN A 264 12.08 19.47 4.91
C ASN A 264 11.93 17.97 5.18
N THR A 265 12.45 17.44 6.28
CA THR A 265 12.20 16.05 6.70
C THR A 265 10.70 15.78 6.83
N THR A 266 9.97 16.64 7.53
CA THR A 266 8.54 16.46 7.79
C THR A 266 7.71 16.55 6.52
N TYR A 267 7.95 17.54 5.66
CA TYR A 267 7.09 17.76 4.49
C TYR A 267 7.49 16.92 3.28
N ILE A 268 8.77 16.65 3.03
CA ILE A 268 9.16 15.68 1.98
C ILE A 268 8.87 14.26 2.45
N GLY A 269 9.16 13.95 3.72
CA GLY A 269 8.79 12.68 4.33
C GLY A 269 7.28 12.46 4.36
N GLY A 270 6.49 13.51 4.62
CA GLY A 270 5.06 13.48 4.49
C GLY A 270 4.61 13.24 3.06
N THR A 271 5.25 13.89 2.08
CA THR A 271 4.93 13.65 0.66
C THR A 271 5.06 12.18 0.28
N ILE A 272 6.16 11.54 0.63
CA ILE A 272 6.36 10.11 0.30
C ILE A 272 5.44 9.19 1.10
N HIS A 273 5.07 9.56 2.34
CA HIS A 273 4.10 8.83 3.17
C HIS A 273 2.69 8.91 2.58
N GLU A 274 2.20 10.12 2.27
CA GLU A 274 0.88 10.30 1.67
C GLU A 274 0.81 9.70 0.26
N LEU A 275 1.91 9.78 -0.51
CA LEU A 275 2.04 9.06 -1.77
C LEU A 275 1.92 7.55 -1.56
N GLY A 276 2.49 7.00 -0.47
CA GLY A 276 2.29 5.61 -0.07
C GLY A 276 0.81 5.25 0.06
N HIS A 277 0.00 6.11 0.70
CA HIS A 277 -1.47 5.92 0.74
C HIS A 277 -2.10 6.02 -0.65
N GLY A 278 -1.68 6.98 -1.47
CA GLY A 278 -2.10 7.07 -2.88
C GLY A 278 -1.78 5.81 -3.68
N LEU A 279 -0.70 5.11 -3.34
CA LEU A 279 -0.30 3.81 -3.88
C LEU A 279 -0.99 2.63 -3.15
N SER A 280 -2.02 2.88 -2.37
CA SER A 280 -2.82 1.90 -1.63
C SER A 280 -2.06 1.16 -0.52
N LEU A 281 -0.99 1.72 0.03
CA LEU A 281 -0.32 1.16 1.20
C LEU A 281 -1.04 1.60 2.48
N PRO A 282 -1.43 0.68 3.37
CA PRO A 282 -1.94 1.03 4.69
C PRO A 282 -0.79 1.42 5.63
N HIS A 283 -1.13 1.98 6.78
CA HIS A 283 -0.12 2.16 7.83
C HIS A 283 0.48 0.83 8.29
N ASN A 284 1.71 0.90 8.79
CA ASN A 284 2.34 -0.19 9.51
C ASN A 284 3.44 0.31 10.44
N HIS A 285 3.82 -0.57 11.37
CA HIS A 285 4.92 -0.37 12.29
C HIS A 285 6.03 -1.37 11.99
N ALA A 286 7.27 -0.99 12.30
CA ALA A 286 8.39 -1.92 12.23
C ALA A 286 8.23 -3.04 13.26
N THR A 287 8.52 -4.27 12.90
CA THR A 287 8.75 -5.36 13.86
C THR A 287 9.97 -5.04 14.73
N ILE A 288 10.14 -5.75 15.85
CA ILE A 288 11.33 -5.60 16.71
C ILE A 288 12.61 -5.75 15.89
N GLN A 289 12.65 -6.70 14.98
CA GLN A 289 13.81 -6.93 14.10
C GLN A 289 14.00 -5.79 13.09
N GLU A 290 12.94 -5.33 12.46
CA GLU A 290 12.99 -4.27 11.44
C GLU A 290 13.34 -2.90 12.04
N SER A 291 12.98 -2.63 13.31
CA SER A 291 13.29 -1.35 14.00
C SER A 291 14.78 -1.04 14.05
N LYS A 292 15.63 -2.05 13.90
CA LYS A 292 17.09 -1.88 13.76
C LYS A 292 17.48 -1.12 12.48
N ARG A 293 16.58 -1.06 11.48
CA ARG A 293 16.78 -0.34 10.22
C ARG A 293 16.37 1.14 10.29
N GLY A 294 15.55 1.53 11.26
CA GLY A 294 15.01 2.88 11.40
C GLY A 294 13.51 2.87 11.66
N THR A 295 12.78 3.82 11.08
CA THR A 295 11.32 3.97 11.24
C THR A 295 10.60 3.53 9.96
N ALA A 296 9.58 2.70 10.09
CA ALA A 296 8.77 2.29 8.93
C ALA A 296 8.12 3.51 8.27
N LEU A 297 8.27 3.63 6.96
CA LEU A 297 7.78 4.78 6.18
C LEU A 297 6.30 5.05 6.42
N MET A 298 5.47 4.02 6.33
CA MET A 298 4.02 4.13 6.51
C MET A 298 3.58 4.11 7.99
N GLY A 299 4.52 4.17 8.95
CA GLY A 299 4.29 4.51 10.34
C GLY A 299 4.66 5.98 10.56
N ALA A 300 5.56 6.24 11.51
CA ALA A 300 6.08 7.58 11.79
C ALA A 300 7.29 7.97 10.91
N GLY A 301 7.48 7.31 9.79
CA GLY A 301 8.63 7.50 8.91
C GLY A 301 8.69 8.88 8.24
N ASN A 302 7.55 9.54 8.08
CA ASN A 302 7.51 10.93 7.60
C ASN A 302 8.35 11.89 8.47
N TYR A 303 8.49 11.63 9.77
CA TYR A 303 9.28 12.45 10.70
C TYR A 303 10.76 12.07 10.76
N THR A 304 11.18 11.03 10.06
CA THR A 304 12.56 10.54 10.08
C THR A 304 13.20 10.48 8.68
N TYR A 305 12.48 10.96 7.65
CA TYR A 305 12.95 10.93 6.27
C TYR A 305 14.31 11.62 6.11
N ARG A 306 15.30 10.89 5.57
CA ARG A 306 16.68 11.34 5.34
C ARG A 306 17.41 11.88 6.58
N GLN A 307 17.00 11.47 7.81
CA GLN A 307 17.73 11.84 9.04
C GLN A 307 19.15 11.25 9.07
N GLU A 308 19.38 10.12 8.42
CA GLU A 308 20.70 9.48 8.29
C GLU A 308 21.73 10.39 7.59
N TRP A 309 21.29 11.26 6.69
CA TRP A 309 22.18 12.23 6.05
C TRP A 309 22.78 13.24 7.06
N ARG A 310 22.07 13.46 8.15
CA ARG A 310 22.46 14.39 9.22
C ARG A 310 22.99 13.70 10.47
N LYS A 311 23.14 12.37 10.43
CA LYS A 311 23.52 11.54 11.59
C LYS A 311 22.58 11.73 12.80
N GLU A 312 21.29 12.00 12.54
CA GLU A 312 20.24 12.18 13.58
C GLU A 312 19.49 10.90 13.90
N GLY A 313 19.73 9.82 13.17
CA GLY A 313 19.10 8.53 13.29
C GLY A 313 19.31 7.70 12.03
N LYS A 314 18.61 6.56 11.95
CA LYS A 314 18.71 5.63 10.82
C LYS A 314 17.80 5.99 9.65
N GLY A 315 16.99 7.04 9.81
CA GLY A 315 16.04 7.45 8.79
C GLY A 315 14.82 6.55 8.68
N SER A 316 14.15 6.66 7.53
CA SER A 316 12.96 5.89 7.21
C SER A 316 13.32 4.70 6.33
N PHE A 317 12.53 3.63 6.41
CA PHE A 317 12.69 2.48 5.54
C PHE A 317 11.36 1.92 5.06
N LEU A 318 11.39 1.19 3.94
CA LEU A 318 10.25 0.46 3.40
C LEU A 318 10.23 -0.97 3.99
N THR A 319 9.11 -1.38 4.59
CA THR A 319 8.96 -2.76 5.06
C THR A 319 8.86 -3.74 3.89
N HIS A 320 9.21 -5.01 4.14
CA HIS A 320 9.12 -6.05 3.10
C HIS A 320 7.68 -6.22 2.56
N ALA A 321 6.69 -6.12 3.45
CA ALA A 321 5.27 -6.18 3.07
C ALA A 321 4.88 -5.09 2.06
N HIS A 322 5.32 -3.86 2.27
CA HIS A 322 5.04 -2.75 1.36
C HIS A 322 5.83 -2.86 0.05
N ALA A 323 7.08 -3.32 0.11
CA ALA A 323 7.85 -3.60 -1.10
C ALA A 323 7.17 -4.62 -2.02
N ILE A 324 6.61 -5.71 -1.46
CA ILE A 324 5.84 -6.70 -2.23
C ILE A 324 4.64 -6.05 -2.93
N ARG A 325 3.91 -5.17 -2.23
CA ARG A 325 2.76 -4.47 -2.82
C ARG A 325 3.17 -3.51 -3.93
N LEU A 326 4.25 -2.76 -3.75
CA LEU A 326 4.79 -1.88 -4.77
C LEU A 326 5.36 -2.64 -5.97
N LEU A 327 5.98 -3.79 -5.75
CA LEU A 327 6.56 -4.64 -6.81
C LEU A 327 5.55 -4.99 -7.91
N VAL A 328 4.27 -5.13 -7.56
CA VAL A 328 3.18 -5.45 -8.50
C VAL A 328 2.32 -4.24 -8.87
N HIS A 329 2.51 -3.10 -8.22
CA HIS A 329 1.73 -1.89 -8.51
C HIS A 329 2.07 -1.35 -9.91
N PRO A 330 1.09 -1.01 -10.78
CA PRO A 330 1.34 -0.60 -12.16
C PRO A 330 2.33 0.56 -12.34
N VAL A 331 2.42 1.47 -11.36
CA VAL A 331 3.38 2.59 -11.38
C VAL A 331 4.83 2.12 -11.13
N PHE A 332 5.05 0.94 -10.53
CA PHE A 332 6.37 0.37 -10.24
C PHE A 332 6.71 -0.80 -11.16
N SER A 333 5.73 -1.60 -11.50
CA SER A 333 5.92 -2.89 -12.20
C SER A 333 6.31 -2.76 -13.66
N GLY A 334 6.11 -1.58 -14.25
CA GLY A 334 6.30 -1.34 -15.67
C GLY A 334 5.28 -2.07 -16.57
N THR A 335 4.16 -2.56 -15.99
CA THR A 335 3.11 -3.25 -16.74
C THR A 335 1.73 -3.02 -16.13
N THR A 336 0.71 -2.94 -17.00
CA THR A 336 -0.71 -2.96 -16.64
C THR A 336 -1.39 -4.29 -16.98
N GLN A 337 -0.60 -5.36 -17.16
CA GLN A 337 -1.12 -6.68 -17.53
C GLN A 337 -2.20 -7.14 -16.54
N GLN A 338 -3.42 -7.38 -17.05
CA GLN A 338 -4.59 -7.82 -16.28
C GLN A 338 -4.93 -6.93 -15.05
N CYS A 339 -4.45 -5.69 -15.00
CA CYS A 339 -4.63 -4.83 -13.80
C CYS A 339 -6.09 -4.51 -13.48
N ASN A 340 -7.00 -4.62 -14.46
CA ASN A 340 -8.44 -4.42 -14.26
C ASN A 340 -9.20 -5.71 -13.90
N GLN A 341 -8.52 -6.87 -13.92
CA GLN A 341 -9.13 -8.14 -13.54
C GLN A 341 -9.15 -8.27 -12.02
N SER A 342 -10.33 -8.47 -11.45
CA SER A 342 -10.47 -8.85 -10.04
C SER A 342 -10.19 -10.34 -9.89
N PRO A 343 -9.21 -10.75 -9.07
CA PRO A 343 -8.94 -12.18 -8.88
C PRO A 343 -10.11 -12.90 -8.23
N ASN A 344 -10.47 -14.07 -8.76
CA ASN A 344 -11.39 -14.99 -8.10
C ASN A 344 -10.62 -15.84 -7.08
N LEU A 345 -10.47 -15.30 -5.87
CA LEU A 345 -9.69 -15.92 -4.79
C LEU A 345 -10.57 -16.82 -3.92
N LYS A 346 -10.13 -18.05 -3.70
CA LYS A 346 -10.65 -18.95 -2.67
C LYS A 346 -9.51 -19.37 -1.73
N LEU A 347 -9.70 -19.15 -0.44
CA LEU A 347 -8.83 -19.69 0.60
C LEU A 347 -9.37 -21.05 1.02
N ARG A 348 -8.51 -22.05 1.05
CA ARG A 348 -8.80 -23.42 1.45
C ARG A 348 -7.94 -23.79 2.66
N GLU A 349 -8.43 -24.70 3.49
CA GLU A 349 -7.68 -25.30 4.59
C GLU A 349 -7.04 -24.24 5.53
N LEU A 350 -7.68 -23.06 5.67
CA LEU A 350 -7.15 -21.99 6.51
C LEU A 350 -7.16 -22.44 7.98
N LYS A 351 -5.97 -22.47 8.59
CA LYS A 351 -5.78 -22.85 10.00
C LYS A 351 -4.97 -21.76 10.71
N VAL A 352 -5.36 -21.48 11.95
CA VAL A 352 -4.65 -20.56 12.84
C VAL A 352 -4.33 -21.33 14.12
N SER A 353 -3.05 -21.40 14.49
CA SER A 353 -2.56 -22.04 15.71
C SER A 353 -1.60 -21.10 16.45
N PHE A 354 -1.26 -21.46 17.67
CA PHE A 354 -0.25 -20.77 18.48
C PHE A 354 0.79 -21.79 18.92
N GLU A 355 2.03 -21.57 18.53
CA GLU A 355 3.14 -22.48 18.76
C GLU A 355 4.42 -21.64 18.97
N GLY A 356 5.17 -21.93 20.02
CA GLY A 356 6.47 -21.29 20.29
C GLY A 356 6.39 -19.76 20.35
N ASP A 357 5.41 -19.17 21.05
CA ASP A 357 5.15 -17.72 21.19
C ASP A 357 4.75 -16.97 19.90
N MET A 358 4.44 -17.70 18.83
CA MET A 358 4.02 -17.13 17.54
C MET A 358 2.63 -17.64 17.14
N ILE A 359 1.89 -16.79 16.43
CA ILE A 359 0.68 -17.21 15.74
C ILE A 359 1.08 -17.73 14.36
N HIS A 360 0.70 -18.95 14.05
CA HIS A 360 0.90 -19.61 12.77
C HIS A 360 -0.39 -19.55 11.96
N VAL A 361 -0.31 -19.00 10.74
CA VAL A 361 -1.42 -18.99 9.79
C VAL A 361 -1.00 -19.77 8.57
N ARG A 362 -1.70 -20.87 8.31
CA ARG A 362 -1.46 -21.76 7.15
C ARG A 362 -2.74 -21.89 6.33
N GLY A 363 -2.60 -22.07 5.03
CA GLY A 363 -3.72 -22.31 4.15
C GLY A 363 -3.29 -22.58 2.72
N LYS A 364 -4.26 -22.91 1.88
CA LYS A 364 -4.09 -23.05 0.43
C LYS A 364 -4.84 -21.98 -0.32
N ILE A 365 -4.30 -21.59 -1.46
CA ILE A 365 -4.85 -20.55 -2.32
C ILE A 365 -5.24 -21.15 -3.65
N GLN A 366 -6.47 -20.86 -4.06
CA GLN A 366 -6.93 -21.07 -5.43
C GLN A 366 -7.30 -19.71 -6.01
N SER A 367 -6.70 -19.33 -7.14
CA SER A 367 -6.98 -18.04 -7.79
C SER A 367 -6.68 -18.14 -9.27
N ASP A 368 -7.48 -17.48 -10.10
CA ASP A 368 -7.30 -17.33 -11.56
C ASP A 368 -6.15 -16.36 -11.91
N VAL A 369 -5.87 -15.37 -11.03
CA VAL A 369 -4.67 -14.54 -11.11
C VAL A 369 -3.68 -15.01 -10.05
N PRO A 370 -2.43 -15.38 -10.41
CA PRO A 370 -1.47 -15.91 -9.45
C PRO A 370 -1.28 -14.99 -8.23
N THR A 371 -1.44 -15.56 -7.03
CA THR A 371 -1.02 -14.92 -5.79
C THR A 371 0.47 -15.11 -5.65
N ILE A 372 1.23 -14.03 -5.48
CA ILE A 372 2.69 -14.05 -5.36
C ILE A 372 3.19 -14.07 -3.92
N ALA A 373 2.36 -13.56 -3.00
CA ALA A 373 2.66 -13.53 -1.58
C ALA A 373 1.39 -13.41 -0.73
N MET A 374 1.48 -13.88 0.51
CA MET A 374 0.55 -13.53 1.58
C MET A 374 1.22 -12.61 2.57
N ILE A 375 0.49 -11.59 3.02
CA ILE A 375 0.93 -10.63 4.03
C ILE A 375 -0.05 -10.68 5.20
N ALA A 376 0.46 -10.71 6.43
CA ALA A 376 -0.31 -10.49 7.63
C ALA A 376 0.02 -9.12 8.22
N TYR A 377 -1.00 -8.30 8.49
CA TYR A 377 -0.90 -7.12 9.33
C TYR A 377 -1.51 -7.47 10.67
N ASN A 378 -0.70 -7.49 11.71
CA ASN A 378 -1.14 -7.72 13.08
C ASN A 378 -1.30 -6.39 13.79
N ASP A 379 -2.53 -5.95 13.92
CA ASP A 379 -2.88 -4.63 14.38
C ASP A 379 -3.57 -4.69 15.75
N ARG A 380 -3.02 -3.96 16.72
CA ARG A 380 -3.53 -3.90 18.09
C ARG A 380 -4.67 -2.89 18.19
N GLY A 381 -5.89 -3.38 18.54
CA GLY A 381 -7.12 -2.59 18.50
C GLY A 381 -7.54 -1.89 19.77
N ASP A 382 -6.83 -2.05 20.90
CA ASP A 382 -7.35 -1.70 22.23
C ASP A 382 -6.63 -0.54 22.93
N ARG A 383 -6.39 0.55 22.32
CA ARG A 383 -5.74 1.70 22.97
C ARG A 383 -6.60 2.43 24.01
N GLY A 384 -7.57 1.76 24.64
CA GLY A 384 -8.45 2.39 25.63
C GLY A 384 -9.42 3.41 25.04
N GLN A 385 -9.52 3.51 23.72
CA GLN A 385 -10.52 4.35 23.04
C GLN A 385 -11.80 3.57 22.80
N LYS A 386 -12.94 4.22 22.97
CA LYS A 386 -14.25 3.62 22.63
C LYS A 386 -14.28 3.27 21.14
N GLY A 387 -14.22 2.00 20.84
CA GLY A 387 -14.23 1.46 19.49
C GLY A 387 -12.85 1.38 18.86
N TYR A 388 -12.62 0.31 18.11
CA TYR A 388 -11.47 0.12 17.27
C TYR A 388 -11.52 1.13 16.12
N GLN A 389 -10.56 2.04 16.06
CA GLN A 389 -10.44 2.98 14.96
C GLN A 389 -9.53 2.37 13.91
N VAL A 390 -10.09 1.94 12.79
CA VAL A 390 -9.37 1.29 11.68
C VAL A 390 -8.19 2.13 11.13
N ASN A 391 -8.21 3.43 11.37
CA ASN A 391 -7.15 4.35 10.94
C ASN A 391 -5.97 4.41 11.89
N ASN A 392 -6.02 3.72 13.00
CA ASN A 392 -4.92 3.68 13.96
C ASN A 392 -3.98 2.49 13.75
N ASP A 393 -3.97 1.90 12.56
CA ASP A 393 -3.08 0.80 12.19
C ASP A 393 -1.59 1.18 12.11
N TYR A 394 -1.21 2.34 12.61
CA TYR A 394 0.17 2.75 12.86
C TYR A 394 0.97 1.75 13.71
N ASP A 395 0.30 0.92 14.51
CA ASP A 395 0.93 -0.11 15.32
C ASP A 395 0.94 -1.48 14.66
N ALA A 396 0.36 -1.62 13.47
CA ALA A 396 0.30 -2.88 12.77
C ALA A 396 1.69 -3.36 12.36
N THR A 397 2.18 -4.45 12.93
CA THR A 397 3.40 -5.13 12.45
C THR A 397 3.07 -6.01 11.24
N THR A 398 4.03 -6.18 10.34
CA THR A 398 3.80 -6.91 9.08
C THR A 398 4.69 -8.14 8.95
N TRP A 399 4.08 -9.23 8.47
CA TRP A 399 4.70 -10.54 8.29
C TRP A 399 4.37 -11.07 6.89
N THR A 400 5.29 -11.76 6.25
CA THR A 400 5.14 -12.17 4.86
C THR A 400 5.42 -13.65 4.66
N SER A 401 4.70 -14.25 3.71
CA SER A 401 4.94 -15.62 3.24
C SER A 401 4.95 -15.65 1.71
N VAL A 402 5.79 -16.49 1.15
CA VAL A 402 5.71 -16.89 -0.26
C VAL A 402 4.52 -17.84 -0.46
N ILE A 403 4.22 -18.14 -1.73
CA ILE A 403 3.27 -19.17 -2.12
C ILE A 403 4.08 -20.35 -2.67
N SER A 404 3.88 -21.53 -2.09
CA SER A 404 4.55 -22.76 -2.57
C SER A 404 4.04 -23.18 -3.95
N PRO A 405 4.74 -24.06 -4.67
CA PRO A 405 4.24 -24.66 -5.90
C PRO A 405 2.89 -25.39 -5.73
N THR A 406 2.63 -25.95 -4.54
CA THR A 406 1.35 -26.59 -4.16
C THR A 406 0.30 -25.60 -3.71
N LYS A 407 0.53 -24.28 -3.93
CA LYS A 407 -0.38 -23.18 -3.60
C LYS A 407 -0.63 -23.00 -2.10
N GLU A 408 0.29 -23.43 -1.28
CA GLU A 408 0.24 -23.27 0.18
C GLU A 408 0.96 -21.99 0.63
N PHE A 409 0.57 -21.45 1.77
CA PHE A 409 1.29 -20.40 2.47
C PHE A 409 1.41 -20.71 3.96
N TRP A 410 2.44 -20.15 4.58
CA TRP A 410 2.67 -20.25 6.03
C TRP A 410 3.25 -18.95 6.54
N ILE A 411 2.46 -18.19 7.31
CA ILE A 411 2.89 -16.96 7.98
C ILE A 411 3.09 -17.26 9.46
N ARG A 412 4.19 -16.75 10.00
CA ARG A 412 4.48 -16.76 11.43
C ARG A 412 4.43 -15.32 11.92
N VAL A 413 3.52 -15.03 12.84
CA VAL A 413 3.28 -13.69 13.39
C VAL A 413 3.83 -13.65 14.81
N GLY A 414 4.86 -12.87 15.01
CA GLY A 414 5.49 -12.62 16.32
C GLY A 414 5.20 -11.22 16.86
N ASP A 415 6.05 -10.74 17.78
CA ASP A 415 5.92 -9.44 18.43
C ASP A 415 4.55 -9.24 19.08
N LEU A 416 3.96 -10.32 19.62
CA LEU A 416 2.61 -10.34 20.16
C LEU A 416 2.53 -9.51 21.45
N LYS A 417 1.53 -8.65 21.54
CA LYS A 417 1.24 -7.82 22.71
C LYS A 417 -0.10 -8.21 23.32
N GLY A 418 -0.30 -7.93 24.60
CA GLY A 418 -1.61 -8.16 25.24
C GLY A 418 -2.73 -7.32 24.63
N GLY A 419 -3.99 -7.79 24.72
CA GLY A 419 -5.18 -7.09 24.29
C GLY A 419 -5.80 -7.61 22.99
N SER A 420 -6.78 -6.88 22.48
CA SER A 420 -7.50 -7.24 21.26
C SER A 420 -6.68 -6.91 20.01
N HIS A 421 -6.75 -7.80 19.03
CA HIS A 421 -6.03 -7.66 17.77
C HIS A 421 -6.92 -7.91 16.57
N GLN A 422 -6.66 -7.19 15.47
CA GLN A 422 -7.12 -7.53 14.14
C GLN A 422 -5.93 -8.05 13.33
N LEU A 423 -6.05 -9.29 12.85
CA LEU A 423 -5.11 -9.90 11.92
C LEU A 423 -5.69 -9.79 10.50
N ARG A 424 -5.12 -8.91 9.68
CA ARG A 424 -5.50 -8.75 8.27
C ARG A 424 -4.60 -9.62 7.41
N LEU A 425 -5.18 -10.63 6.76
CA LEU A 425 -4.49 -11.45 5.78
C LEU A 425 -4.73 -10.86 4.39
N ILE A 426 -3.67 -10.46 3.72
CA ILE A 426 -3.72 -9.84 2.40
C ILE A 426 -3.04 -10.77 1.39
N SER A 427 -3.79 -11.29 0.43
CA SER A 427 -3.23 -11.92 -0.75
C SER A 427 -2.81 -10.85 -1.76
N VAL A 428 -1.56 -10.90 -2.21
CA VAL A 428 -1.03 -9.99 -3.22
C VAL A 428 -0.89 -10.75 -4.53
N HIS A 429 -1.57 -10.25 -5.57
CA HIS A 429 -1.64 -10.90 -6.88
C HIS A 429 -0.69 -10.27 -7.89
N ALA A 430 -0.26 -11.06 -8.87
CA ALA A 430 0.72 -10.66 -9.88
C ALA A 430 0.30 -9.43 -10.71
N ASN A 431 -1.02 -9.20 -10.86
CA ASN A 431 -1.59 -8.07 -11.58
C ASN A 431 -1.73 -6.79 -10.72
N GLY A 432 -1.26 -6.79 -9.47
CA GLY A 432 -1.35 -5.65 -8.54
C GLY A 432 -2.54 -5.69 -7.59
N ALA A 433 -3.52 -6.56 -7.82
CA ALA A 433 -4.67 -6.69 -6.93
C ALA A 433 -4.26 -7.20 -5.54
N ALA A 434 -4.97 -6.73 -4.52
CA ALA A 434 -4.80 -7.18 -3.14
C ALA A 434 -6.17 -7.44 -2.51
N ILE A 435 -6.37 -8.66 -1.99
CA ILE A 435 -7.64 -9.06 -1.34
C ILE A 435 -7.38 -9.27 0.14
N THR A 436 -8.23 -8.68 0.98
CA THR A 436 -8.07 -8.66 2.43
C THR A 436 -9.13 -9.49 3.13
N HIS A 437 -8.68 -10.43 3.95
CA HIS A 437 -9.50 -11.12 4.94
C HIS A 437 -9.13 -10.65 6.35
N ARG A 438 -10.12 -10.50 7.22
CA ARG A 438 -9.93 -10.02 8.59
C ARG A 438 -10.28 -11.10 9.60
N LEU A 439 -9.34 -11.34 10.51
CA LEU A 439 -9.49 -12.25 11.64
C LEU A 439 -9.28 -11.44 12.92
N HIS A 440 -9.94 -11.82 14.00
CA HIS A 440 -9.80 -11.14 15.28
C HIS A 440 -9.49 -12.15 16.39
N TYR A 441 -8.57 -11.79 17.25
CA TYR A 441 -8.21 -12.57 18.44
C TYR A 441 -7.91 -11.65 19.63
N THR A 442 -7.80 -12.23 20.82
CA THR A 442 -7.42 -11.48 22.03
C THR A 442 -6.29 -12.20 22.75
N MET A 443 -5.20 -11.49 23.02
CA MET A 443 -4.10 -11.98 23.84
C MET A 443 -4.39 -11.76 25.32
N LYS A 444 -4.47 -12.84 26.10
CA LYS A 444 -4.67 -12.83 27.56
C LYS A 444 -3.60 -13.67 28.22
N GLY A 445 -2.83 -13.10 29.15
CA GLY A 445 -1.77 -13.84 29.84
C GLY A 445 -0.75 -14.50 28.91
N GLY A 446 -0.43 -13.89 27.76
CA GLY A 446 0.50 -14.43 26.78
C GLY A 446 -0.09 -15.50 25.83
N ILE A 447 -1.35 -15.85 25.99
CA ILE A 447 -2.04 -16.88 25.17
C ILE A 447 -3.15 -16.24 24.32
N PRO A 448 -3.23 -16.54 23.01
CA PRO A 448 -4.30 -16.03 22.17
C PRO A 448 -5.60 -16.80 22.33
N ASP A 449 -6.70 -16.08 22.53
CA ASP A 449 -8.06 -16.63 22.42
C ASP A 449 -8.53 -16.49 20.95
N PHE A 450 -8.66 -17.62 20.28
CA PHE A 450 -9.10 -17.74 18.89
C PHE A 450 -10.59 -18.03 18.73
N LYS A 451 -11.43 -17.87 19.74
CA LYS A 451 -12.85 -18.18 19.63
C LYS A 451 -13.51 -17.45 18.45
N ARG A 452 -13.31 -16.15 18.36
CA ARG A 452 -13.80 -15.32 17.24
C ARG A 452 -13.14 -15.68 15.92
N THR A 453 -11.84 -15.89 15.92
CA THR A 453 -11.05 -16.28 14.75
C THR A 453 -11.61 -17.55 14.09
N ARG A 454 -11.95 -18.58 14.87
CA ARG A 454 -12.49 -19.86 14.35
C ARG A 454 -13.79 -19.64 13.58
N THR A 455 -14.69 -18.81 14.10
CA THR A 455 -15.95 -18.44 13.42
C THR A 455 -15.69 -17.65 12.13
N GLU A 456 -14.70 -16.75 12.12
CA GLU A 456 -14.34 -15.97 10.94
C GLU A 456 -13.67 -16.85 9.87
N VAL A 457 -12.78 -17.75 10.27
CA VAL A 457 -12.16 -18.75 9.38
C VAL A 457 -13.20 -19.62 8.71
N SER A 458 -14.18 -20.15 9.46
CA SER A 458 -15.24 -20.98 8.86
C SER A 458 -16.05 -20.25 7.78
N LYS A 459 -16.30 -18.95 7.95
CA LYS A 459 -16.97 -18.11 6.94
C LYS A 459 -16.12 -17.86 5.69
N ILE A 460 -14.79 -17.76 5.84
CA ILE A 460 -13.85 -17.51 4.74
C ILE A 460 -13.70 -18.76 3.87
N ILE A 461 -13.65 -19.95 4.47
CA ILE A 461 -13.41 -21.22 3.76
C ILE A 461 -14.67 -21.92 3.26
N THR A 462 -15.85 -21.44 3.67
CA THR A 462 -17.11 -21.97 3.15
C THR A 462 -17.27 -21.52 1.69
N PRO A 463 -17.64 -22.41 0.77
CA PRO A 463 -17.66 -22.18 -0.68
C PRO A 463 -18.60 -21.07 -1.12
#